data_18d54d4f8267cae4654733397c4cab59
#
_entry.id   18d54d4f8267cae4654733397c4cab59
#
_cell.length_a   1.000
_cell.length_b   1.000
_cell.length_c   1.000
_cell.angle_alpha   90.00
_cell.angle_beta   90.00
_cell.angle_gamma   90.00
#
_symmetry.space_group_name_H-M   'P 1'
#
loop_
_entity.id
_entity.type
_entity.pdbx_description
1 polymer ?
#
loop_
_entity_poly.entity_id
_entity_poly.type
_entity_poly.pdbx_seq_one_letter_code
_entity_poly.pdbx_strand_id
1 'polypeptide(L)'
;MITSIQGVLAAATPLSAVIELNGLGYEVHIPVTTAERLPAIGATVKLHTHVVYREDAQTLYGFATLEDRDFFRLLIDHVSGVGPKLATSIMSKLSVASLESAIRSGDLALLAKSPGIGKKTAERLIVELRGKLGPGPTGTGISSPAGDAAVGRDAAPPSGSGRSGDAVKALVALGYKAADADEAVRRAALALGAGATTEQLIKRALA
;
A
#
# COMPACT_ATOMS: atom_id res chain seq x y z
N MET A 1 -1.37 16.44 -1.97
CA MET A 1 -1.91 15.15 -1.50
C MET A 1 -1.20 14.76 -0.23
N ILE A 2 -1.91 14.44 0.85
CA ILE A 2 -1.32 14.06 2.15
C ILE A 2 -1.18 12.53 2.15
N THR A 3 0.06 12.02 2.17
CA THR A 3 0.37 10.58 2.05
C THR A 3 0.69 9.92 3.38
N SER A 4 1.03 10.71 4.39
CA SER A 4 1.22 10.27 5.77
C SER A 4 1.06 11.45 6.72
N ILE A 5 0.70 11.16 7.96
CA ILE A 5 0.65 12.12 9.06
C ILE A 5 1.36 11.51 10.26
N GLN A 6 2.18 12.31 10.95
CA GLN A 6 2.85 11.92 12.17
C GLN A 6 2.71 13.02 13.20
N GLY A 7 2.18 12.71 14.36
CA GLY A 7 1.93 13.67 15.43
C GLY A 7 1.51 12.96 16.70
N VAL A 8 1.00 13.72 17.66
CA VAL A 8 0.49 13.20 18.93
C VAL A 8 -0.94 12.71 18.74
N LEU A 9 -1.25 11.52 19.23
CA LEU A 9 -2.62 10.99 19.25
C LEU A 9 -3.42 11.74 20.34
N ALA A 10 -4.24 12.70 19.92
CA ALA A 10 -5.03 13.51 20.84
C ALA A 10 -6.34 12.81 21.26
N ALA A 11 -6.97 12.08 20.33
CA ALA A 11 -8.18 11.30 20.59
C ALA A 11 -8.25 10.11 19.66
N ALA A 12 -8.94 9.05 20.09
CA ALA A 12 -9.20 7.86 19.26
C ALA A 12 -10.58 7.28 19.55
N THR A 13 -11.25 6.85 18.49
CA THR A 13 -12.45 6.04 18.49
C THR A 13 -12.20 4.77 17.66
N PRO A 14 -13.10 3.79 17.63
CA PRO A 14 -12.90 2.62 16.77
C PRO A 14 -12.82 2.93 15.28
N LEU A 15 -13.31 4.10 14.82
CA LEU A 15 -13.38 4.45 13.38
C LEU A 15 -12.73 5.80 13.05
N SER A 16 -12.19 6.52 14.01
CA SER A 16 -11.48 7.78 13.80
C SER A 16 -10.38 8.00 14.82
N ALA A 17 -9.36 8.76 14.43
CA ALA A 17 -8.31 9.25 15.29
C ALA A 17 -8.08 10.72 15.03
N VAL A 18 -7.77 11.49 16.08
CA VAL A 18 -7.33 12.88 15.94
C VAL A 18 -5.83 12.93 16.21
N ILE A 19 -5.09 13.35 15.19
CA ILE A 19 -3.64 13.50 15.25
C ILE A 19 -3.32 14.98 15.33
N GLU A 20 -2.70 15.40 16.43
CA GLU A 20 -2.26 16.78 16.63
C GLU A 20 -0.84 16.97 16.08
N LEU A 21 -0.71 17.93 15.20
CA LEU A 21 0.56 18.33 14.57
C LEU A 21 0.70 19.84 14.62
N ASN A 22 1.67 20.33 15.39
CA ASN A 22 1.97 21.78 15.54
C ASN A 22 0.73 22.63 15.89
N GLY A 23 -0.11 22.15 16.79
CA GLY A 23 -1.31 22.85 17.22
C GLY A 23 -2.53 22.72 16.29
N LEU A 24 -2.42 21.93 15.23
CA LEU A 24 -3.53 21.58 14.35
C LEU A 24 -3.96 20.13 14.57
N GLY A 25 -5.25 19.92 14.86
CA GLY A 25 -5.84 18.59 14.99
C GLY A 25 -6.39 18.10 13.64
N TYR A 26 -5.90 16.97 13.17
CA TYR A 26 -6.38 16.31 11.97
C TYR A 26 -7.26 15.12 12.34
N GLU A 27 -8.53 15.16 11.96
CA GLU A 27 -9.40 13.99 12.07
C GLU A 27 -9.13 13.03 10.91
N VAL A 28 -8.81 11.79 11.26
CA VAL A 28 -8.46 10.73 10.31
C VAL A 28 -9.41 9.56 10.51
N HIS A 29 -10.18 9.20 9.49
CA HIS A 29 -10.99 7.98 9.51
C HIS A 29 -10.11 6.75 9.36
N ILE A 30 -10.29 5.78 10.24
CA ILE A 30 -9.45 4.57 10.29
C ILE A 30 -10.32 3.32 10.34
N PRO A 31 -9.89 2.18 9.79
CA PRO A 31 -10.53 0.89 10.06
C PRO A 31 -10.23 0.43 11.49
N VAL A 32 -11.10 -0.41 12.03
CA VAL A 32 -10.94 -0.98 13.40
C VAL A 32 -9.60 -1.69 13.54
N THR A 33 -9.15 -2.40 12.53
CA THR A 33 -7.84 -3.05 12.49
C THR A 33 -6.65 -2.07 12.66
N THR A 34 -6.81 -0.83 12.25
CA THR A 34 -5.84 0.25 12.51
C THR A 34 -6.03 0.80 13.93
N ALA A 35 -7.27 0.98 14.39
CA ALA A 35 -7.54 1.47 15.75
C ALA A 35 -6.94 0.56 16.83
N GLU A 36 -6.99 -0.76 16.63
CA GLU A 36 -6.40 -1.77 17.54
C GLU A 36 -4.87 -1.68 17.64
N ARG A 37 -4.21 -1.03 16.68
CA ARG A 37 -2.75 -0.84 16.63
C ARG A 37 -2.32 0.55 17.08
N LEU A 38 -3.26 1.43 17.42
CA LEU A 38 -2.90 2.77 17.90
C LEU A 38 -2.23 2.69 19.30
N PRO A 39 -1.25 3.56 19.56
CA PRO A 39 -0.68 3.68 20.89
C PRO A 39 -1.67 4.36 21.85
N ALA A 40 -1.28 4.52 23.11
CA ALA A 40 -2.05 5.29 24.08
C ALA A 40 -2.20 6.77 23.66
N ILE A 41 -3.32 7.38 24.03
CA ILE A 41 -3.55 8.83 23.85
C ILE A 41 -2.40 9.61 24.48
N GLY A 42 -1.91 10.63 23.79
CA GLY A 42 -0.73 11.42 24.17
C GLY A 42 0.59 10.91 23.58
N ALA A 43 0.64 9.69 23.03
CA ALA A 43 1.83 9.17 22.38
C ALA A 43 1.91 9.59 20.90
N THR A 44 3.13 9.61 20.37
CA THR A 44 3.35 9.88 18.94
C THR A 44 2.94 8.68 18.09
N VAL A 45 2.19 8.94 17.04
CA VAL A 45 1.76 7.95 16.06
C VAL A 45 2.04 8.45 14.64
N LYS A 46 2.33 7.52 13.74
CA LYS A 46 2.41 7.76 12.30
C LYS A 46 1.35 6.90 11.60
N LEU A 47 0.52 7.55 10.78
CA LEU A 47 -0.43 6.88 9.91
C LEU A 47 -0.10 7.15 8.45
N HIS A 48 -0.25 6.12 7.61
CA HIS A 48 -0.24 6.25 6.15
C HIS A 48 -1.62 6.68 5.69
N THR A 49 -1.71 7.76 4.90
CA THR A 49 -2.98 8.39 4.62
C THR A 49 -3.35 8.37 3.15
N HIS A 50 -4.64 8.41 2.90
CA HIS A 50 -5.25 8.67 1.60
C HIS A 50 -6.33 9.74 1.76
N VAL A 51 -6.28 10.76 0.91
CA VAL A 51 -7.25 11.87 0.93
C VAL A 51 -8.29 11.63 -0.16
N VAL A 52 -9.54 11.64 0.22
CA VAL A 52 -10.68 11.63 -0.71
C VAL A 52 -11.22 13.05 -0.81
N TYR A 53 -11.15 13.60 -2.01
CA TYR A 53 -11.68 14.93 -2.31
C TYR A 53 -13.09 14.80 -2.87
N ARG A 54 -14.01 15.62 -2.36
CA ARG A 54 -15.34 15.85 -2.89
C ARG A 54 -15.57 17.35 -3.04
N GLU A 55 -16.60 17.76 -3.71
CA GLU A 55 -16.92 19.18 -3.92
C GLU A 55 -17.10 19.93 -2.59
N ASP A 56 -17.68 19.26 -1.59
CA ASP A 56 -18.04 19.81 -0.28
C ASP A 56 -17.12 19.39 0.86
N ALA A 57 -16.21 18.46 0.66
CA ALA A 57 -15.42 17.90 1.75
C ALA A 57 -14.08 17.28 1.31
N GLN A 58 -13.10 17.39 2.22
CA GLN A 58 -11.86 16.63 2.16
C GLN A 58 -11.86 15.64 3.33
N THR A 59 -11.81 14.36 3.03
CA THR A 59 -11.83 13.31 4.05
C THR A 59 -10.49 12.57 4.05
N LEU A 60 -9.86 12.50 5.22
CA LEU A 60 -8.60 11.82 5.42
C LEU A 60 -8.86 10.41 5.95
N TYR A 61 -8.34 9.40 5.25
CA TYR A 61 -8.35 7.99 5.67
C TYR A 61 -6.94 7.58 6.07
N GLY A 62 -6.79 6.89 7.20
CA GLY A 62 -5.49 6.52 7.76
C GLY A 62 -5.37 5.04 8.07
N PHE A 63 -4.15 4.54 7.92
CA PHE A 63 -3.80 3.13 8.04
C PHE A 63 -2.49 2.95 8.79
N ALA A 64 -2.38 1.85 9.54
CA ALA A 64 -1.17 1.56 10.31
C ALA A 64 0.03 1.24 9.41
N THR A 65 -0.21 0.63 8.24
CA THR A 65 0.85 0.24 7.30
C THR A 65 0.61 0.82 5.91
N LEU A 66 1.67 0.86 5.12
CA LEU A 66 1.62 1.25 3.71
C LEU A 66 0.78 0.27 2.89
N GLU A 67 0.89 -1.01 3.20
CA GLU A 67 0.16 -2.10 2.56
C GLU A 67 -1.35 -1.96 2.76
N ASP A 68 -1.79 -1.65 4.00
CA ASP A 68 -3.20 -1.41 4.31
C ASP A 68 -3.74 -0.22 3.50
N ARG A 69 -2.96 0.89 3.40
CA ARG A 69 -3.34 2.06 2.59
C ARG A 69 -3.44 1.71 1.11
N ASP A 70 -2.49 0.97 0.57
CA ASP A 70 -2.45 0.63 -0.84
C ASP A 70 -3.57 -0.36 -1.21
N PHE A 71 -3.90 -1.28 -0.30
CA PHE A 71 -5.06 -2.14 -0.46
C PHE A 71 -6.39 -1.36 -0.41
N PHE A 72 -6.52 -0.38 0.48
CA PHE A 72 -7.68 0.51 0.49
C PHE A 72 -7.84 1.23 -0.86
N ARG A 73 -6.76 1.77 -1.41
CA ARG A 73 -6.77 2.39 -2.74
C ARG A 73 -7.18 1.40 -3.83
N LEU A 74 -6.64 0.20 -3.77
CA LEU A 74 -7.00 -0.86 -4.72
C LEU A 74 -8.51 -1.15 -4.69
N LEU A 75 -9.13 -1.16 -3.50
CA LEU A 75 -10.58 -1.34 -3.35
C LEU A 75 -11.37 -0.21 -4.01
N ILE A 76 -11.04 1.05 -3.69
CA ILE A 76 -11.83 2.21 -4.14
C ILE A 76 -11.61 2.56 -5.61
N ASP A 77 -10.41 2.29 -6.14
CA ASP A 77 -10.05 2.64 -7.52
C ASP A 77 -10.52 1.57 -8.52
N HIS A 78 -10.67 0.32 -8.07
CA HIS A 78 -10.87 -0.80 -8.98
C HIS A 78 -12.15 -1.60 -8.75
N VAL A 79 -12.83 -1.45 -7.61
CA VAL A 79 -14.04 -2.24 -7.36
C VAL A 79 -15.29 -1.37 -7.50
N SER A 80 -16.04 -1.63 -8.56
CA SER A 80 -17.27 -0.90 -8.85
C SER A 80 -18.29 -1.05 -7.72
N GLY A 81 -18.73 0.09 -7.16
CA GLY A 81 -19.68 0.15 -6.05
C GLY A 81 -19.04 0.04 -4.66
N VAL A 82 -17.70 -0.02 -4.56
CA VAL A 82 -16.97 0.06 -3.30
C VAL A 82 -16.38 1.46 -3.14
N GLY A 83 -17.06 2.29 -2.36
CA GLY A 83 -16.54 3.60 -1.98
C GLY A 83 -15.73 3.56 -0.68
N PRO A 84 -15.14 4.70 -0.26
CA PRO A 84 -14.25 4.78 0.91
C PRO A 84 -14.88 4.26 2.21
N LYS A 85 -16.16 4.56 2.48
CA LYS A 85 -16.86 4.08 3.69
C LYS A 85 -16.99 2.56 3.70
N LEU A 86 -17.34 1.95 2.56
CA LEU A 86 -17.47 0.51 2.45
C LEU A 86 -16.10 -0.18 2.51
N ALA A 87 -15.08 0.38 1.85
CA ALA A 87 -13.71 -0.13 1.93
C ALA A 87 -13.19 -0.14 3.38
N THR A 88 -13.41 0.95 4.15
CA THR A 88 -13.07 1.01 5.58
C THR A 88 -13.82 -0.05 6.38
N SER A 89 -15.11 -0.28 6.11
CA SER A 89 -15.92 -1.32 6.77
C SER A 89 -15.38 -2.72 6.50
N ILE A 90 -15.00 -3.02 5.25
CA ILE A 90 -14.38 -4.28 4.84
C ILE A 90 -13.08 -4.54 5.62
N MET A 91 -12.19 -3.54 5.62
CA MET A 91 -10.89 -3.61 6.28
C MET A 91 -10.98 -3.58 7.80
N SER A 92 -12.12 -3.14 8.36
CA SER A 92 -12.40 -3.22 9.80
C SER A 92 -12.73 -4.64 10.27
N LYS A 93 -13.17 -5.50 9.37
CA LYS A 93 -13.61 -6.87 9.70
C LYS A 93 -12.52 -7.90 9.46
N LEU A 94 -11.73 -7.72 8.43
CA LEU A 94 -10.71 -8.67 7.98
C LEU A 94 -9.38 -7.94 7.75
N SER A 95 -8.27 -8.56 8.13
CA SER A 95 -6.95 -8.06 7.77
C SER A 95 -6.73 -8.13 6.26
N VAL A 96 -5.81 -7.30 5.74
CA VAL A 96 -5.45 -7.30 4.31
C VAL A 96 -5.00 -8.68 3.86
N ALA A 97 -4.18 -9.38 4.65
CA ALA A 97 -3.75 -10.74 4.33
C ALA A 97 -4.92 -11.73 4.19
N SER A 98 -5.92 -11.63 5.08
CA SER A 98 -7.13 -12.46 5.01
C SER A 98 -8.00 -12.12 3.80
N LEU A 99 -8.13 -10.84 3.47
CA LEU A 99 -8.86 -10.35 2.30
C LEU A 99 -8.20 -10.82 1.00
N GLU A 100 -6.89 -10.68 0.88
CA GLU A 100 -6.13 -11.16 -0.27
C GLU A 100 -6.26 -12.68 -0.44
N SER A 101 -6.14 -13.44 0.64
CA SER A 101 -6.31 -14.89 0.62
C SER A 101 -7.71 -15.28 0.15
N ALA A 102 -8.76 -14.64 0.68
CA ALA A 102 -10.15 -14.89 0.29
C ALA A 102 -10.41 -14.55 -1.19
N ILE A 103 -9.84 -13.45 -1.69
CA ILE A 103 -9.97 -13.06 -3.10
C ILE A 103 -9.26 -14.07 -4.01
N ARG A 104 -8.05 -14.51 -3.66
CA ARG A 104 -7.27 -15.49 -4.44
C ARG A 104 -7.96 -16.85 -4.48
N SER A 105 -8.48 -17.33 -3.33
CA SER A 105 -9.20 -18.60 -3.22
C SER A 105 -10.62 -18.54 -3.80
N GLY A 106 -11.18 -17.33 -3.96
CA GLY A 106 -12.56 -17.15 -4.40
C GLY A 106 -13.59 -17.42 -3.27
N ASP A 107 -13.21 -17.21 -2.01
CA ASP A 107 -14.09 -17.46 -0.84
C ASP A 107 -15.16 -16.36 -0.70
N LEU A 108 -16.24 -16.52 -1.46
CA LEU A 108 -17.42 -15.64 -1.42
C LEU A 108 -18.04 -15.59 -0.02
N ALA A 109 -18.05 -16.73 0.70
CA ALA A 109 -18.70 -16.83 1.98
C ALA A 109 -17.99 -15.98 3.06
N LEU A 110 -16.67 -15.96 3.04
CA LEU A 110 -15.86 -15.13 3.92
C LEU A 110 -16.05 -13.64 3.62
N LEU A 111 -16.00 -13.26 2.35
CA LEU A 111 -16.16 -11.87 1.91
C LEU A 111 -17.57 -11.34 2.22
N ALA A 112 -18.61 -12.13 2.00
CA ALA A 112 -19.99 -11.76 2.26
C ALA A 112 -20.34 -11.63 3.77
N LYS A 113 -19.47 -12.09 4.67
CA LYS A 113 -19.61 -11.86 6.11
C LYS A 113 -19.29 -10.43 6.54
N SER A 114 -18.68 -9.63 5.68
CA SER A 114 -18.37 -8.23 6.00
C SER A 114 -19.61 -7.36 5.84
N PRO A 115 -19.91 -6.47 6.81
CA PRO A 115 -21.07 -5.58 6.76
C PRO A 115 -21.05 -4.73 5.48
N GLY A 116 -22.17 -4.69 4.79
CA GLY A 116 -22.32 -3.93 3.53
C GLY A 116 -21.84 -4.66 2.29
N ILE A 117 -21.31 -5.88 2.40
CA ILE A 117 -20.96 -6.72 1.26
C ILE A 117 -22.08 -7.75 1.03
N GLY A 118 -22.84 -7.54 -0.04
CA GLY A 118 -23.74 -8.56 -0.58
C GLY A 118 -23.00 -9.52 -1.52
N LYS A 119 -23.67 -10.62 -1.91
CA LYS A 119 -23.13 -11.61 -2.83
C LYS A 119 -22.53 -10.98 -4.11
N LYS A 120 -23.25 -10.02 -4.74
CA LYS A 120 -22.77 -9.29 -5.94
C LYS A 120 -21.48 -8.52 -5.70
N THR A 121 -21.33 -7.85 -4.55
CA THR A 121 -20.13 -7.10 -4.21
C THR A 121 -18.96 -8.04 -3.95
N ALA A 122 -19.19 -9.17 -3.27
CA ALA A 122 -18.17 -10.20 -3.06
C ALA A 122 -17.68 -10.82 -4.38
N GLU A 123 -18.58 -11.11 -5.32
CA GLU A 123 -18.24 -11.59 -6.67
C GLU A 123 -17.38 -10.57 -7.42
N ARG A 124 -17.75 -9.28 -7.37
CA ARG A 124 -16.97 -8.19 -7.99
C ARG A 124 -15.58 -8.07 -7.38
N LEU A 125 -15.46 -8.11 -6.05
CA LEU A 125 -14.16 -8.09 -5.37
C LEU A 125 -13.22 -9.17 -5.92
N ILE A 126 -13.73 -10.40 -6.11
CA ILE A 126 -12.94 -11.51 -6.65
C ILE A 126 -12.57 -11.24 -8.11
N VAL A 127 -13.52 -10.90 -8.95
CA VAL A 127 -13.30 -10.75 -10.40
C VAL A 127 -12.37 -9.58 -10.70
N GLU A 128 -12.60 -8.42 -10.05
CA GLU A 128 -11.88 -7.18 -10.36
C GLU A 128 -10.49 -7.11 -9.71
N LEU A 129 -10.27 -7.78 -8.56
CA LEU A 129 -9.01 -7.72 -7.83
C LEU A 129 -8.09 -8.94 -8.03
N ARG A 130 -8.61 -10.11 -8.40
CA ARG A 130 -7.81 -11.34 -8.51
C ARG A 130 -6.60 -11.19 -9.44
N GLY A 131 -6.74 -10.44 -10.53
CA GLY A 131 -5.66 -10.16 -11.48
C GLY A 131 -4.73 -9.01 -11.08
N LYS A 132 -5.11 -8.22 -10.06
CA LYS A 132 -4.37 -7.04 -9.61
C LYS A 132 -3.56 -7.28 -8.33
N LEU A 133 -3.94 -8.29 -7.57
CA LEU A 133 -3.13 -8.79 -6.46
C LEU A 133 -1.91 -9.49 -7.04
N GLY A 134 -0.72 -8.92 -6.84
CA GLY A 134 0.56 -9.52 -7.25
C GLY A 134 0.70 -10.97 -6.80
N PRO A 135 1.71 -11.72 -7.22
CA PRO A 135 1.97 -13.07 -6.73
C PRO A 135 2.02 -13.01 -5.20
N GLY A 136 1.19 -13.87 -4.56
CA GLY A 136 1.11 -13.92 -3.10
C GLY A 136 2.49 -14.11 -2.46
N PRO A 137 2.66 -13.82 -1.18
CA PRO A 137 3.86 -14.18 -0.49
C PRO A 137 4.02 -15.69 -0.61
N THR A 138 4.88 -16.13 -1.53
CA THR A 138 5.41 -17.49 -1.52
C THR A 138 6.14 -17.60 -0.19
N GLY A 139 5.56 -18.39 0.70
CA GLY A 139 6.12 -18.62 2.03
C GLY A 139 7.54 -19.16 1.92
N THR A 140 8.49 -18.27 2.08
CA THR A 140 9.81 -18.60 2.57
C THR A 140 9.86 -18.05 3.99
N GLY A 141 9.58 -18.94 4.92
CA GLY A 141 9.79 -18.69 6.34
C GLY A 141 11.21 -18.22 6.58
N ILE A 142 11.35 -17.01 7.09
CA ILE A 142 12.51 -16.64 7.86
C ILE A 142 11.99 -16.18 9.21
N SER A 143 12.09 -17.12 10.16
CA SER A 143 12.00 -16.85 11.59
C SER A 143 13.00 -15.77 11.93
N SER A 144 12.53 -14.63 12.44
CA SER A 144 13.40 -13.70 13.16
C SER A 144 13.59 -14.20 14.59
N PRO A 145 14.82 -14.42 15.03
CA PRO A 145 15.11 -14.41 16.45
C PRO A 145 15.28 -12.95 16.91
N ALA A 146 14.63 -12.62 18.00
CA ALA A 146 14.89 -11.41 18.76
C ALA A 146 16.33 -11.36 19.24
N GLY A 147 16.95 -10.19 19.22
CA GLY A 147 18.25 -10.00 19.89
C GLY A 147 19.03 -8.81 19.37
N ASP A 148 18.91 -7.70 20.08
CA ASP A 148 19.94 -6.75 20.54
C ASP A 148 20.98 -6.14 19.58
N ALA A 149 20.97 -4.83 19.62
CA ALA A 149 22.04 -3.82 19.49
C ALA A 149 23.32 -4.15 18.72
N ALA A 150 23.62 -3.36 17.70
CA ALA A 150 24.83 -2.51 17.57
C ALA A 150 25.04 -1.98 16.13
N VAL A 151 25.10 -0.65 16.04
CA VAL A 151 26.01 0.20 15.25
C VAL A 151 26.66 -0.39 13.97
N GLY A 152 26.28 0.22 12.83
CA GLY A 152 27.15 0.51 11.69
C GLY A 152 27.76 -0.67 10.95
N ARG A 153 27.29 -0.79 9.69
CA ARG A 153 28.19 -1.12 8.56
C ARG A 153 27.40 -1.09 7.24
N ASP A 154 28.04 -0.54 6.24
CA ASP A 154 27.67 -0.40 4.85
C ASP A 154 26.80 -1.54 4.29
N ALA A 155 25.60 -1.16 3.82
CA ALA A 155 24.76 -2.06 3.06
C ALA A 155 25.36 -2.26 1.66
N ALA A 156 25.70 -3.48 1.36
CA ALA A 156 26.04 -3.90 0.00
C ALA A 156 24.87 -3.61 -0.96
N PRO A 157 25.13 -3.19 -2.20
CA PRO A 157 24.09 -2.81 -3.15
C PRO A 157 23.25 -4.03 -3.56
N PRO A 158 21.92 -3.87 -3.71
CA PRO A 158 21.03 -4.94 -4.14
C PRO A 158 21.38 -5.43 -5.55
N SER A 159 21.28 -6.74 -5.73
CA SER A 159 21.58 -7.49 -6.96
C SER A 159 20.98 -6.88 -8.22
N GLY A 160 21.70 -6.94 -9.34
CA GLY A 160 21.40 -6.25 -10.60
C GLY A 160 19.99 -6.47 -11.23
N SER A 161 19.26 -7.50 -10.86
CA SER A 161 17.89 -7.76 -11.34
C SER A 161 16.84 -6.78 -10.80
N GLY A 162 17.04 -6.23 -9.60
CA GLY A 162 16.14 -5.20 -9.03
C GLY A 162 16.26 -3.85 -9.73
N ARG A 163 17.48 -3.44 -10.07
CA ARG A 163 17.75 -2.12 -10.67
C ARG A 163 17.16 -1.94 -12.07
N SER A 164 17.26 -2.97 -12.90
CA SER A 164 16.64 -2.94 -14.24
C SER A 164 15.12 -2.93 -14.16
N GLY A 165 14.53 -3.71 -13.26
CA GLY A 165 13.07 -3.70 -13.04
C GLY A 165 12.55 -2.35 -12.56
N ASP A 166 13.29 -1.67 -11.69
CA ASP A 166 12.92 -0.34 -11.21
C ASP A 166 13.08 0.75 -12.29
N ALA A 167 14.08 0.61 -13.17
CA ALA A 167 14.23 1.49 -14.34
C ALA A 167 13.08 1.31 -15.34
N VAL A 168 12.64 0.08 -15.60
CA VAL A 168 11.45 -0.20 -16.45
C VAL A 168 10.19 0.42 -15.84
N LYS A 169 9.93 0.24 -14.54
CA LYS A 169 8.79 0.87 -13.86
C LYS A 169 8.80 2.38 -13.97
N ALA A 170 9.97 3.00 -13.82
CA ALA A 170 10.12 4.44 -13.95
C ALA A 170 9.79 4.93 -15.38
N LEU A 171 10.25 4.24 -16.43
CA LEU A 171 9.93 4.58 -17.81
C LEU A 171 8.43 4.39 -18.12
N VAL A 172 7.82 3.33 -17.59
CA VAL A 172 6.36 3.12 -17.72
C VAL A 172 5.60 4.25 -17.03
N ALA A 173 6.03 4.70 -15.86
CA ALA A 173 5.46 5.86 -15.16
C ALA A 173 5.61 7.18 -15.93
N LEU A 174 6.63 7.29 -16.79
CA LEU A 174 6.83 8.41 -17.72
C LEU A 174 6.01 8.29 -19.02
N GLY A 175 5.20 7.21 -19.17
CA GLY A 175 4.27 7.02 -20.29
C GLY A 175 4.79 6.12 -21.41
N TYR A 176 5.94 5.49 -21.26
CA TYR A 176 6.43 4.50 -22.23
C TYR A 176 5.64 3.20 -22.14
N LYS A 177 5.43 2.51 -23.26
CA LYS A 177 4.85 1.17 -23.24
C LYS A 177 5.82 0.21 -22.56
N ALA A 178 5.27 -0.77 -21.81
CA ALA A 178 6.08 -1.70 -21.02
C ALA A 178 7.13 -2.46 -21.87
N ALA A 179 6.76 -2.87 -23.10
CA ALA A 179 7.67 -3.55 -24.03
C ALA A 179 8.84 -2.63 -24.48
N ASP A 180 8.53 -1.37 -24.81
CA ASP A 180 9.52 -0.39 -25.27
C ASP A 180 10.46 0.01 -24.12
N ALA A 181 9.90 0.14 -22.89
CA ALA A 181 10.67 0.42 -21.69
C ALA A 181 11.64 -0.72 -21.33
N ASP A 182 11.19 -1.98 -21.41
CA ASP A 182 12.03 -3.16 -21.16
C ASP A 182 13.18 -3.25 -22.17
N GLU A 183 12.89 -3.03 -23.46
CA GLU A 183 13.91 -3.04 -24.50
C GLU A 183 14.92 -1.90 -24.32
N ALA A 184 14.48 -0.68 -24.01
CA ALA A 184 15.33 0.47 -23.80
C ALA A 184 16.25 0.28 -22.59
N VAL A 185 15.74 -0.23 -21.47
CA VAL A 185 16.53 -0.54 -20.26
C VAL A 185 17.53 -1.67 -20.54
N ARG A 186 17.14 -2.69 -21.30
CA ARG A 186 18.05 -3.78 -21.69
C ARG A 186 19.22 -3.29 -22.54
N ARG A 187 18.96 -2.41 -23.52
CA ARG A 187 20.00 -1.76 -24.33
C ARG A 187 20.91 -0.88 -23.45
N ALA A 188 20.33 -0.12 -22.52
CA ALA A 188 21.09 0.71 -21.60
C ALA A 188 21.99 -0.13 -20.68
N ALA A 189 21.50 -1.27 -20.17
CA ALA A 189 22.26 -2.18 -19.32
C ALA A 189 23.43 -2.84 -20.08
N LEU A 190 23.24 -3.19 -21.34
CA LEU A 190 24.32 -3.71 -22.19
C LEU A 190 25.41 -2.66 -22.43
N ALA A 191 25.03 -1.40 -22.61
CA ALA A 191 25.96 -0.29 -22.86
C ALA A 191 26.74 0.15 -21.60
N LEU A 192 26.12 0.09 -20.42
CA LEU A 192 26.69 0.58 -19.16
C LEU A 192 27.32 -0.51 -18.30
N GLY A 193 27.01 -1.78 -18.58
CA GLY A 193 27.50 -2.92 -17.82
C GLY A 193 26.74 -3.19 -16.51
N ALA A 194 27.08 -4.31 -15.83
CA ALA A 194 26.38 -4.83 -14.66
C ALA A 194 26.39 -3.96 -13.40
N GLY A 195 27.27 -2.94 -13.37
CA GLY A 195 27.39 -2.01 -12.23
C GLY A 195 26.52 -0.77 -12.32
N ALA A 196 25.75 -0.57 -13.41
CA ALA A 196 24.97 0.64 -13.64
C ALA A 196 23.89 0.84 -12.56
N THR A 197 23.72 2.08 -12.10
CA THR A 197 22.65 2.45 -11.18
C THR A 197 21.31 2.59 -11.94
N THR A 198 20.19 2.48 -11.23
CA THR A 198 18.86 2.69 -11.81
C THR A 198 18.76 4.04 -12.54
N GLU A 199 19.33 5.09 -11.95
CA GLU A 199 19.33 6.42 -12.54
C GLU A 199 20.13 6.49 -13.87
N GLN A 200 21.28 5.84 -13.92
CA GLN A 200 22.10 5.76 -15.15
C GLN A 200 21.39 4.98 -16.26
N LEU A 201 20.71 3.90 -15.88
CA LEU A 201 19.89 3.10 -16.82
C LEU A 201 18.75 3.93 -17.40
N ILE A 202 18.03 4.70 -16.56
CA ILE A 202 16.94 5.58 -17.00
C ILE A 202 17.50 6.68 -17.94
N LYS A 203 18.55 7.39 -17.53
CA LYS A 203 19.15 8.44 -18.36
C LYS A 203 19.60 7.90 -19.72
N ARG A 204 20.22 6.74 -19.76
CA ARG A 204 20.68 6.12 -21.00
C ARG A 204 19.55 5.58 -21.87
N ALA A 205 18.48 5.11 -21.26
CA ALA A 205 17.29 4.63 -21.96
C ALA A 205 16.47 5.78 -22.61
N LEU A 206 16.59 6.99 -22.06
CA LEU A 206 15.92 8.21 -22.57
C LEU A 206 16.75 8.95 -23.63
N ALA A 207 18.03 8.63 -23.78
CA ALA A 207 18.94 9.24 -24.76
C ALA A 207 18.92 8.50 -26.10
#